data_e632a6c5bd212928d62424ab80ce44dc
#
_entry.id   e632a6c5bd212928d62424ab80ce44dc
#
_cell.length_a   1.000
_cell.length_b   1.000
_cell.length_c   1.000
_cell.angle_alpha   90.00
_cell.angle_beta   90.00
_cell.angle_gamma   90.00
#
_symmetry.space_group_name_H-M   'P 1'
#
loop_
_entity.id
_entity.type
_entity.pdbx_description
1 polymer ?
#
loop_
_entity_poly.entity_id
_entity_poly.type
_entity_poly.pdbx_seq_one_letter_code
_entity_poly.pdbx_strand_id
1 'polypeptide(L)'
;MPKRSLEHWLSYIETLNPEEIELGLDRIRPVYEKLINSPLAEKIILVGGTNGKGSTVEYLSELLRDKNKRVGTYTSPHLFSFNERIRINGKECSDSSILNSFMTVERARESIPLTYFEFSTLAAIQIFSESELDVVILEVGLGGRLDAVNVVEPDISILTNVELDHQDWLGNNREVIGKEKADIFREGKPAVLAQKNLPKSVFQEAIRKEAVLYTLNTDFGYEIDEIADNWSYFFSKDDKNLTISKINLTNLSVESASAALTTFILLGEEFNEDLKKVIEKTNLKGRCELIKNKFLLDVSHNPAAVQNLKHFIRRNFKTRNRIVAVFGAMSDKDVLGMVEPIKKIVSRWYVTSPEIGRAM
;
A
#
# COMPACT_ATOMS: atom_id res chain seq x y z
N MET A 1 13.70 -11.02 -31.16
CA MET A 1 12.24 -11.03 -30.93
C MET A 1 11.66 -9.74 -31.46
N PRO A 2 10.50 -9.71 -32.16
CA PRO A 2 9.86 -8.46 -32.53
C PRO A 2 9.60 -7.63 -31.27
N LYS A 3 9.73 -6.29 -31.37
CA LYS A 3 9.43 -5.37 -30.27
C LYS A 3 7.96 -5.52 -29.90
N ARG A 4 7.66 -6.30 -28.88
CA ARG A 4 6.31 -6.43 -28.33
C ARG A 4 5.96 -5.15 -27.57
N SER A 5 4.74 -4.62 -27.73
CA SER A 5 4.24 -3.51 -26.92
C SER A 5 4.09 -3.94 -25.45
N LEU A 6 3.99 -2.97 -24.54
CA LEU A 6 3.73 -3.26 -23.12
C LEU A 6 2.42 -4.05 -22.96
N GLU A 7 1.35 -3.66 -23.63
CA GLU A 7 0.06 -4.38 -23.62
C GLU A 7 0.19 -5.86 -24.03
N HIS A 8 0.98 -6.11 -25.09
CA HIS A 8 1.22 -7.48 -25.53
C HIS A 8 1.97 -8.31 -24.46
N TRP A 9 2.94 -7.69 -23.76
CA TRP A 9 3.63 -8.35 -22.66
C TRP A 9 2.71 -8.61 -21.47
N LEU A 10 1.87 -7.63 -21.11
CA LEU A 10 0.90 -7.81 -20.02
C LEU A 10 -0.05 -8.96 -20.30
N SER A 11 -0.63 -9.01 -21.52
CA SER A 11 -1.46 -10.15 -21.93
C SER A 11 -0.71 -11.49 -21.94
N TYR A 12 0.58 -11.47 -22.31
CA TYR A 12 1.40 -12.69 -22.29
C TYR A 12 1.65 -13.18 -20.87
N ILE A 13 2.06 -12.31 -19.93
CA ILE A 13 2.36 -12.74 -18.56
C ILE A 13 1.13 -13.21 -17.80
N GLU A 14 -0.08 -12.77 -18.16
CA GLU A 14 -1.35 -13.33 -17.65
C GLU A 14 -1.56 -14.79 -18.02
N THR A 15 -0.94 -15.28 -19.13
CA THR A 15 -1.08 -16.65 -19.58
C THR A 15 -0.01 -17.60 -19.03
N LEU A 16 1.00 -17.10 -18.32
CA LEU A 16 2.14 -17.91 -17.85
C LEU A 16 1.75 -18.89 -16.73
N ASN A 17 0.78 -18.52 -15.92
CA ASN A 17 0.23 -19.35 -14.87
C ASN A 17 -1.30 -19.46 -15.07
N PRO A 18 -1.89 -20.66 -15.00
CA PRO A 18 -3.33 -20.83 -15.12
C PRO A 18 -4.11 -20.20 -13.94
N GLU A 19 -3.45 -20.04 -12.78
CA GLU A 19 -4.05 -19.46 -11.59
C GLU A 19 -3.75 -17.95 -11.53
N GLU A 20 -4.79 -17.14 -11.44
CA GLU A 20 -4.66 -15.67 -11.26
C GLU A 20 -3.93 -15.33 -9.96
N ILE A 21 -4.21 -16.08 -8.89
CA ILE A 21 -3.61 -15.94 -7.57
C ILE A 21 -3.13 -17.31 -7.10
N GLU A 22 -1.83 -17.45 -6.94
CA GLU A 22 -1.19 -18.61 -6.34
C GLU A 22 -0.12 -18.15 -5.36
N LEU A 23 -0.44 -18.20 -4.07
CA LEU A 23 0.46 -17.74 -3.00
C LEU A 23 1.61 -18.72 -2.78
N GLY A 24 2.85 -18.21 -2.67
CA GLY A 24 4.04 -19.00 -2.40
C GLY A 24 5.31 -18.30 -2.83
N LEU A 25 6.43 -18.65 -2.21
CA LEU A 25 7.74 -18.07 -2.54
C LEU A 25 8.64 -19.02 -3.33
N ASP A 26 8.24 -20.28 -3.49
CA ASP A 26 9.08 -21.32 -4.10
C ASP A 26 9.34 -21.08 -5.60
N ARG A 27 8.39 -20.45 -6.31
CA ARG A 27 8.53 -20.09 -7.72
C ARG A 27 9.36 -18.83 -7.91
N ILE A 28 9.08 -17.78 -7.12
CA ILE A 28 9.70 -16.47 -7.29
C ILE A 28 11.14 -16.46 -6.79
N ARG A 29 11.46 -17.16 -5.70
CA ARG A 29 12.78 -17.14 -5.04
C ARG A 29 13.92 -17.54 -5.97
N PRO A 30 13.86 -18.68 -6.71
CA PRO A 30 14.95 -19.05 -7.63
C PRO A 30 15.18 -18.02 -8.74
N VAL A 31 14.12 -17.35 -9.18
CA VAL A 31 14.23 -16.30 -10.22
C VAL A 31 14.82 -15.03 -9.63
N TYR A 32 14.39 -14.65 -8.43
CA TYR A 32 14.96 -13.52 -7.69
C TYR A 32 16.46 -13.69 -7.46
N GLU A 33 16.90 -14.86 -7.00
CA GLU A 33 18.32 -15.16 -6.76
C GLU A 33 19.17 -15.14 -8.03
N LYS A 34 18.61 -15.45 -9.19
CA LYS A 34 19.30 -15.31 -10.47
C LYS A 34 19.39 -13.86 -10.95
N LEU A 35 18.37 -13.05 -10.64
CA LEU A 35 18.27 -11.67 -11.13
C LEU A 35 19.12 -10.71 -10.29
N ILE A 36 19.13 -10.89 -8.97
CA ILE A 36 19.59 -9.88 -8.04
C ILE A 36 20.92 -10.30 -7.45
N ASN A 37 21.99 -9.59 -7.86
CA ASN A 37 23.36 -9.80 -7.41
C ASN A 37 23.91 -8.62 -6.58
N SER A 38 23.09 -7.60 -6.34
CA SER A 38 23.42 -6.40 -5.57
C SER A 38 22.23 -5.95 -4.72
N PRO A 39 22.45 -5.21 -3.62
CA PRO A 39 21.34 -4.64 -2.85
C PRO A 39 20.42 -3.77 -3.72
N LEU A 40 19.11 -3.81 -3.47
CA LEU A 40 18.11 -3.01 -4.20
C LEU A 40 18.21 -1.52 -3.84
N ALA A 41 18.59 -1.22 -2.61
CA ALA A 41 18.75 0.12 -2.05
C ALA A 41 19.52 0.02 -0.73
N GLU A 42 19.86 1.16 -0.12
CA GLU A 42 20.43 1.18 1.23
C GLU A 42 19.41 0.73 2.28
N LYS A 43 18.12 1.02 2.05
CA LYS A 43 17.01 0.64 2.92
C LYS A 43 15.84 0.08 2.13
N ILE A 44 15.27 -1.02 2.64
CA ILE A 44 14.08 -1.67 2.06
C ILE A 44 12.96 -1.64 3.10
N ILE A 45 11.78 -1.20 2.68
CA ILE A 45 10.60 -1.08 3.53
C ILE A 45 9.46 -1.89 2.92
N LEU A 46 8.87 -2.80 3.69
CA LEU A 46 7.63 -3.48 3.32
C LEU A 46 6.43 -2.83 3.99
N VAL A 47 5.37 -2.60 3.20
CA VAL A 47 4.10 -2.03 3.69
C VAL A 47 2.99 -3.04 3.47
N GLY A 48 2.57 -3.71 4.55
CA GLY A 48 1.45 -4.65 4.58
C GLY A 48 0.22 -4.07 5.27
N GLY A 49 -0.89 -4.79 5.15
CA GLY A 49 -2.16 -4.44 5.78
C GLY A 49 -3.37 -4.70 4.87
N THR A 50 -4.56 -4.42 5.35
CA THR A 50 -5.78 -4.53 4.54
C THR A 50 -5.99 -3.23 3.75
N ASN A 51 -6.14 -2.10 4.42
CA ASN A 51 -6.35 -0.78 3.84
C ASN A 51 -5.18 0.17 4.17
N GLY A 52 -5.01 1.25 3.40
CA GLY A 52 -4.04 2.32 3.70
C GLY A 52 -2.61 2.06 3.25
N LYS A 53 -2.29 0.89 2.70
CA LYS A 53 -0.94 0.55 2.22
C LYS A 53 -0.39 1.59 1.25
N GLY A 54 -1.06 1.79 0.11
CA GLY A 54 -0.64 2.75 -0.91
C GLY A 54 -0.56 4.19 -0.38
N SER A 55 -1.47 4.61 0.52
CA SER A 55 -1.41 5.93 1.17
C SER A 55 -0.16 6.07 2.07
N THR A 56 0.22 5.01 2.79
CA THR A 56 1.43 4.99 3.61
C THR A 56 2.69 5.05 2.74
N VAL A 57 2.71 4.29 1.63
CA VAL A 57 3.80 4.35 0.63
C VAL A 57 3.95 5.77 0.08
N GLU A 58 2.83 6.41 -0.28
CA GLU A 58 2.83 7.77 -0.84
C GLU A 58 3.38 8.80 0.15
N TYR A 59 2.84 8.83 1.38
CA TYR A 59 3.34 9.73 2.43
C TYR A 59 4.83 9.53 2.70
N LEU A 60 5.29 8.29 2.86
CA LEU A 60 6.69 8.02 3.14
C LEU A 60 7.60 8.39 1.97
N SER A 61 7.16 8.13 0.73
CA SER A 61 7.88 8.52 -0.47
C SER A 61 8.05 10.04 -0.56
N GLU A 62 6.98 10.82 -0.33
CA GLU A 62 7.04 12.27 -0.39
C GLU A 62 7.91 12.86 0.73
N LEU A 63 7.83 12.33 1.97
CA LEU A 63 8.69 12.73 3.09
C LEU A 63 10.18 12.51 2.77
N LEU A 64 10.54 11.35 2.22
CA LEU A 64 11.91 11.01 1.88
C LEU A 64 12.43 11.85 0.70
N ARG A 65 11.59 12.10 -0.30
CA ARG A 65 11.93 12.94 -1.46
C ARG A 65 12.16 14.40 -1.06
N ASP A 66 11.41 14.92 -0.07
CA ASP A 66 11.65 16.26 0.51
C ASP A 66 13.07 16.37 1.10
N LYS A 67 13.64 15.27 1.56
CA LYS A 67 15.03 15.18 2.03
C LYS A 67 16.02 14.78 0.92
N ASN A 68 15.63 14.93 -0.33
CA ASN A 68 16.45 14.59 -1.52
C ASN A 68 16.88 13.12 -1.60
N LYS A 69 16.17 12.19 -0.96
CA LYS A 69 16.42 10.76 -1.12
C LYS A 69 15.92 10.26 -2.48
N ARG A 70 16.67 9.35 -3.06
CA ARG A 70 16.26 8.62 -4.27
C ARG A 70 15.39 7.44 -3.85
N VAL A 71 14.11 7.52 -4.18
CA VAL A 71 13.10 6.58 -3.69
C VAL A 71 12.49 5.78 -4.84
N GLY A 72 12.54 4.44 -4.73
CA GLY A 72 11.78 3.52 -5.55
C GLY A 72 10.50 3.10 -4.82
N THR A 73 9.35 3.09 -5.51
CA THR A 73 8.09 2.59 -4.95
C THR A 73 7.45 1.57 -5.87
N TYR A 74 7.00 0.45 -5.29
CA TYR A 74 6.17 -0.56 -5.96
C TYR A 74 4.82 -0.64 -5.27
N THR A 75 3.73 -0.38 -6.02
CA THR A 75 2.35 -0.34 -5.49
C THR A 75 1.40 -1.14 -6.37
N SER A 76 0.29 -1.63 -5.79
CA SER A 76 -0.72 -2.39 -6.52
C SER A 76 -2.12 -2.29 -5.88
N PRO A 77 -3.19 -2.43 -6.70
CA PRO A 77 -3.20 -2.43 -8.17
C PRO A 77 -2.97 -1.02 -8.76
N HIS A 78 -2.80 -0.91 -10.08
CA HIS A 78 -2.86 0.37 -10.81
C HIS A 78 -4.31 0.76 -11.10
N LEU A 79 -4.53 2.04 -11.42
CA LEU A 79 -5.84 2.57 -11.80
C LEU A 79 -6.02 2.65 -13.33
N PHE A 80 -5.03 3.13 -14.05
CA PHE A 80 -5.10 3.40 -15.49
C PHE A 80 -4.02 2.67 -16.28
N SER A 81 -2.78 2.68 -15.81
CA SER A 81 -1.66 2.08 -16.53
C SER A 81 -0.75 1.26 -15.62
N PHE A 82 -0.16 0.21 -16.17
CA PHE A 82 0.81 -0.62 -15.43
C PHE A 82 1.97 0.19 -14.85
N ASN A 83 2.37 1.25 -15.53
CA ASN A 83 3.50 2.12 -15.16
C ASN A 83 3.33 2.73 -13.76
N GLU A 84 2.08 2.98 -13.32
CA GLU A 84 1.78 3.48 -11.98
C GLU A 84 2.35 2.60 -10.87
N ARG A 85 2.50 1.28 -11.13
CA ARG A 85 2.99 0.31 -10.14
C ARG A 85 4.45 0.54 -9.76
N ILE A 86 5.28 1.04 -10.69
CA ILE A 86 6.73 1.16 -10.52
C ILE A 86 7.13 2.61 -10.72
N ARG A 87 7.53 3.27 -9.63
CA ARG A 87 7.92 4.68 -9.69
C ARG A 87 9.31 4.88 -9.09
N ILE A 88 10.08 5.77 -9.71
CA ILE A 88 11.36 6.25 -9.22
C ILE A 88 11.25 7.76 -8.99
N ASN A 89 11.53 8.21 -7.79
CA ASN A 89 11.41 9.61 -7.37
C ASN A 89 10.03 10.19 -7.71
N GLY A 90 8.96 9.42 -7.45
CA GLY A 90 7.57 9.79 -7.68
C GLY A 90 7.14 9.79 -9.15
N LYS A 91 8.04 9.48 -10.09
CA LYS A 91 7.73 9.41 -11.54
C LYS A 91 7.53 7.96 -11.96
N GLU A 92 6.48 7.71 -12.70
CA GLU A 92 6.19 6.40 -13.32
C GLU A 92 7.33 5.98 -14.25
N CYS A 93 7.70 4.71 -14.20
CA CYS A 93 8.70 4.15 -15.11
C CYS A 93 8.18 4.16 -16.56
N SER A 94 9.07 4.41 -17.50
CA SER A 94 8.72 4.39 -18.91
C SER A 94 8.44 2.96 -19.42
N ASP A 95 7.64 2.84 -20.49
CA ASP A 95 7.41 1.56 -21.16
C ASP A 95 8.72 0.87 -21.52
N SER A 96 9.71 1.63 -22.00
CA SER A 96 11.01 1.08 -22.38
C SER A 96 11.76 0.46 -21.20
N SER A 97 11.72 1.08 -20.01
CA SER A 97 12.31 0.53 -18.79
C SER A 97 11.61 -0.75 -18.38
N ILE A 98 10.27 -0.74 -18.36
CA ILE A 98 9.45 -1.91 -18.01
C ILE A 98 9.67 -3.07 -18.98
N LEU A 99 9.69 -2.79 -20.30
CA LEU A 99 9.93 -3.81 -21.33
C LEU A 99 11.31 -4.44 -21.22
N ASN A 100 12.34 -3.66 -20.93
CA ASN A 100 13.69 -4.19 -20.71
C ASN A 100 13.73 -5.12 -19.50
N SER A 101 13.10 -4.72 -18.40
CA SER A 101 12.97 -5.54 -17.22
C SER A 101 12.18 -6.84 -17.48
N PHE A 102 11.04 -6.75 -18.20
CA PHE A 102 10.28 -7.94 -18.59
C PHE A 102 11.10 -8.94 -19.40
N MET A 103 11.91 -8.47 -20.34
CA MET A 103 12.82 -9.34 -21.11
C MET A 103 13.90 -9.99 -20.23
N THR A 104 14.34 -9.31 -19.19
CA THR A 104 15.34 -9.84 -18.23
C THR A 104 14.70 -10.89 -17.33
N VAL A 105 13.52 -10.62 -16.76
CA VAL A 105 12.74 -11.59 -15.96
C VAL A 105 12.40 -12.83 -16.79
N GLU A 106 11.94 -12.65 -18.04
CA GLU A 106 11.59 -13.77 -18.94
C GLU A 106 12.77 -14.71 -19.17
N ARG A 107 13.98 -14.17 -19.34
CA ARG A 107 15.18 -15.00 -19.46
C ARG A 107 15.54 -15.73 -18.18
N ALA A 108 15.40 -15.04 -17.03
CA ALA A 108 15.77 -15.59 -15.73
C ALA A 108 14.80 -16.69 -15.25
N ARG A 109 13.49 -16.56 -15.53
CA ARG A 109 12.48 -17.54 -15.10
C ARG A 109 12.57 -18.86 -15.86
N GLU A 110 13.14 -18.86 -17.06
CA GLU A 110 13.20 -20.05 -17.92
C GLU A 110 11.78 -20.65 -18.17
N SER A 111 11.49 -21.81 -17.56
CA SER A 111 10.19 -22.49 -17.62
C SER A 111 9.32 -22.32 -16.38
N ILE A 112 9.75 -21.53 -15.38
CA ILE A 112 8.98 -21.35 -14.14
C ILE A 112 7.70 -20.57 -14.44
N PRO A 113 6.50 -21.11 -14.10
CA PRO A 113 5.22 -20.48 -14.39
C PRO A 113 4.89 -19.42 -13.32
N LEU A 114 5.50 -18.24 -13.44
CA LEU A 114 5.23 -17.11 -12.55
C LEU A 114 3.81 -16.60 -12.76
N THR A 115 3.13 -16.26 -11.66
CA THR A 115 1.89 -15.49 -11.73
C THR A 115 2.15 -14.07 -12.25
N TYR A 116 1.11 -13.39 -12.70
CA TYR A 116 1.18 -11.98 -13.11
C TYR A 116 1.84 -11.10 -12.03
N PHE A 117 1.47 -11.30 -10.76
CA PHE A 117 1.99 -10.50 -9.65
C PHE A 117 3.45 -10.84 -9.35
N GLU A 118 3.84 -12.12 -9.34
CA GLU A 118 5.25 -12.53 -9.17
C GLU A 118 6.14 -11.95 -10.26
N PHE A 119 5.70 -12.03 -11.52
CA PHE A 119 6.44 -11.48 -12.66
C PHE A 119 6.59 -9.97 -12.54
N SER A 120 5.49 -9.26 -12.21
CA SER A 120 5.48 -7.80 -12.02
C SER A 120 6.38 -7.36 -10.87
N THR A 121 6.40 -8.12 -9.77
CA THR A 121 7.25 -7.87 -8.61
C THR A 121 8.72 -8.01 -8.97
N LEU A 122 9.11 -9.08 -9.67
CA LEU A 122 10.49 -9.28 -10.13
C LEU A 122 10.93 -8.18 -11.10
N ALA A 123 10.02 -7.71 -11.96
CA ALA A 123 10.30 -6.61 -12.87
C ALA A 123 10.57 -5.30 -12.11
N ALA A 124 9.78 -5.00 -11.08
CA ALA A 124 10.01 -3.83 -10.23
C ALA A 124 11.37 -3.93 -9.50
N ILE A 125 11.64 -5.08 -8.90
CA ILE A 125 12.90 -5.37 -8.20
C ILE A 125 14.10 -5.22 -9.14
N GLN A 126 14.02 -5.73 -10.38
CA GLN A 126 15.05 -5.60 -11.39
C GLN A 126 15.32 -4.12 -11.75
N ILE A 127 14.26 -3.32 -11.94
CA ILE A 127 14.41 -1.88 -12.21
C ILE A 127 15.09 -1.18 -11.03
N PHE A 128 14.69 -1.51 -9.81
CA PHE A 128 15.26 -0.88 -8.62
C PHE A 128 16.73 -1.24 -8.42
N SER A 129 17.12 -2.49 -8.65
CA SER A 129 18.53 -2.92 -8.52
C SER A 129 19.48 -2.20 -9.50
N GLU A 130 18.95 -1.64 -10.59
CA GLU A 130 19.71 -0.87 -11.59
C GLU A 130 19.64 0.65 -11.38
N SER A 131 18.93 1.12 -10.32
CA SER A 131 18.55 2.55 -10.20
C SER A 131 19.27 3.33 -9.11
N GLU A 132 20.28 2.75 -8.43
CA GLU A 132 21.05 3.40 -7.34
C GLU A 132 20.17 4.16 -6.34
N LEU A 133 19.24 3.48 -5.68
CA LEU A 133 18.26 4.06 -4.79
C LEU A 133 18.76 4.10 -3.33
N ASP A 134 18.37 5.15 -2.58
CA ASP A 134 18.61 5.22 -1.15
C ASP A 134 17.55 4.38 -0.40
N VAL A 135 16.29 4.44 -0.85
CA VAL A 135 15.19 3.72 -0.21
C VAL A 135 14.29 3.06 -1.26
N VAL A 136 13.89 1.81 -1.01
CA VAL A 136 12.84 1.11 -1.77
C VAL A 136 11.68 0.81 -0.83
N ILE A 137 10.46 1.15 -1.25
CA ILE A 137 9.22 0.91 -0.52
C ILE A 137 8.33 -0.02 -1.35
N LEU A 138 8.03 -1.20 -0.82
CA LEU A 138 7.27 -2.24 -1.52
C LEU A 138 5.93 -2.46 -0.80
N GLU A 139 4.83 -2.28 -1.53
CA GLU A 139 3.49 -2.60 -1.07
C GLU A 139 3.21 -4.09 -1.23
N VAL A 140 2.81 -4.75 -0.15
CA VAL A 140 2.32 -6.14 -0.15
C VAL A 140 1.02 -6.22 -0.95
N GLY A 141 0.95 -7.08 -1.94
CA GLY A 141 -0.25 -7.27 -2.75
C GLY A 141 -1.35 -7.98 -1.97
N LEU A 142 -1.07 -9.16 -1.44
CA LEU A 142 -2.04 -10.00 -0.73
C LEU A 142 -1.40 -10.74 0.46
N GLY A 143 -2.04 -10.66 1.63
CA GLY A 143 -1.54 -11.36 2.82
C GLY A 143 -0.27 -10.74 3.37
N GLY A 144 0.81 -11.46 3.34
CA GLY A 144 2.15 -11.07 3.80
C GLY A 144 3.16 -12.20 3.62
N ARG A 145 2.98 -13.30 4.35
CA ARG A 145 3.91 -14.43 4.44
C ARG A 145 4.34 -15.00 3.09
N LEU A 146 3.38 -15.22 2.21
CA LEU A 146 3.55 -15.86 0.91
C LEU A 146 3.42 -14.88 -0.27
N ASP A 147 3.37 -13.58 0.03
CA ASP A 147 3.32 -12.55 -1.00
C ASP A 147 4.66 -12.42 -1.73
N ALA A 148 4.62 -12.16 -3.02
CA ALA A 148 5.81 -12.07 -3.85
C ALA A 148 6.83 -11.03 -3.37
N VAL A 149 6.38 -9.88 -2.82
CA VAL A 149 7.32 -8.87 -2.30
C VAL A 149 8.04 -9.32 -1.03
N ASN A 150 7.54 -10.35 -0.33
CA ASN A 150 8.19 -10.90 0.86
C ASN A 150 9.41 -11.78 0.53
N VAL A 151 9.78 -11.88 -0.74
CA VAL A 151 11.04 -12.51 -1.18
C VAL A 151 12.27 -11.70 -0.76
N VAL A 152 12.11 -10.38 -0.54
CA VAL A 152 13.20 -9.49 -0.09
C VAL A 152 13.31 -9.46 1.43
N GLU A 153 14.48 -9.02 1.93
CA GLU A 153 14.70 -8.79 3.36
C GLU A 153 14.55 -7.30 3.69
N PRO A 154 13.46 -6.89 4.38
CA PRO A 154 13.23 -5.50 4.73
C PRO A 154 14.06 -5.05 5.95
N ASP A 155 14.42 -3.77 5.96
CA ASP A 155 14.96 -3.08 7.14
C ASP A 155 13.85 -2.62 8.10
N ILE A 156 12.68 -2.26 7.56
CA ILE A 156 11.50 -1.85 8.35
C ILE A 156 10.25 -2.47 7.73
N SER A 157 9.35 -2.98 8.55
CA SER A 157 8.03 -3.45 8.13
C SER A 157 6.94 -2.57 8.72
N ILE A 158 5.93 -2.21 7.92
CA ILE A 158 4.77 -1.45 8.35
C ILE A 158 3.53 -2.32 8.20
N LEU A 159 2.74 -2.47 9.25
CA LEU A 159 1.42 -3.08 9.21
C LEU A 159 0.37 -1.99 9.45
N THR A 160 -0.33 -1.60 8.39
CA THR A 160 -1.30 -0.51 8.44
C THR A 160 -2.53 -0.87 9.25
N ASN A 161 -3.20 -1.96 8.91
CA ASN A 161 -4.34 -2.49 9.66
C ASN A 161 -4.65 -3.95 9.29
N VAL A 162 -5.53 -4.57 10.07
CA VAL A 162 -6.06 -5.93 9.84
C VAL A 162 -7.56 -5.89 9.89
N GLU A 163 -8.22 -6.05 8.74
CA GLU A 163 -9.66 -6.14 8.59
C GLU A 163 -10.04 -7.37 7.76
N LEU A 164 -11.32 -7.72 7.73
CA LEU A 164 -11.81 -8.82 6.91
C LEU A 164 -11.79 -8.41 5.44
N ASP A 165 -10.98 -9.07 4.65
CA ASP A 165 -10.89 -8.95 3.20
C ASP A 165 -10.19 -10.20 2.65
N HIS A 166 -10.40 -10.51 1.38
CA HIS A 166 -9.80 -11.68 0.70
C HIS A 166 -9.97 -12.99 1.49
N GLN A 167 -11.17 -13.23 2.05
CA GLN A 167 -11.42 -14.32 2.97
C GLN A 167 -11.18 -15.70 2.37
N ASP A 168 -11.34 -15.85 1.06
CA ASP A 168 -11.10 -17.11 0.33
C ASP A 168 -9.61 -17.52 0.40
N TRP A 169 -8.69 -16.54 0.58
CA TRP A 169 -7.24 -16.75 0.59
C TRP A 169 -6.63 -16.65 1.99
N LEU A 170 -7.11 -15.73 2.79
CA LEU A 170 -6.48 -15.37 4.08
C LEU A 170 -7.23 -15.91 5.29
N GLY A 171 -8.44 -16.47 5.07
CA GLY A 171 -9.29 -16.97 6.16
C GLY A 171 -10.36 -15.95 6.61
N ASN A 172 -11.27 -16.43 7.45
CA ASN A 172 -12.53 -15.78 7.77
C ASN A 172 -12.55 -15.01 9.11
N ASN A 173 -11.39 -14.82 9.74
CA ASN A 173 -11.30 -14.06 10.98
C ASN A 173 -10.00 -13.23 11.05
N ARG A 174 -10.04 -12.17 11.83
CA ARG A 174 -8.92 -11.22 11.95
C ARG A 174 -7.65 -11.81 12.55
N GLU A 175 -7.76 -12.86 13.38
CA GLU A 175 -6.58 -13.50 13.99
C GLU A 175 -5.76 -14.24 12.92
N VAL A 176 -6.42 -15.01 12.05
CA VAL A 176 -5.74 -15.72 10.95
C VAL A 176 -5.13 -14.73 9.96
N ILE A 177 -5.90 -13.73 9.55
CA ILE A 177 -5.43 -12.66 8.64
C ILE A 177 -4.26 -11.89 9.26
N GLY A 178 -4.34 -11.59 10.55
CA GLY A 178 -3.30 -10.86 11.29
C GLY A 178 -1.99 -11.63 11.34
N LYS A 179 -2.04 -12.93 11.61
CA LYS A 179 -0.87 -13.80 11.60
C LYS A 179 -0.19 -13.81 10.22
N GLU A 180 -0.99 -14.00 9.16
CA GLU A 180 -0.48 -14.04 7.78
C GLU A 180 0.19 -12.73 7.37
N LYS A 181 -0.41 -11.58 7.76
CA LYS A 181 0.15 -10.25 7.46
C LYS A 181 1.40 -9.92 8.27
N ALA A 182 1.45 -10.33 9.54
CA ALA A 182 2.58 -10.06 10.43
C ALA A 182 3.84 -10.84 10.07
N ASP A 183 3.76 -11.83 9.18
CA ASP A 183 4.93 -12.60 8.75
C ASP A 183 5.94 -11.80 7.90
N ILE A 184 5.62 -10.57 7.53
CA ILE A 184 6.57 -9.62 6.93
C ILE A 184 7.60 -9.07 7.93
N PHE A 185 7.42 -9.27 9.24
CA PHE A 185 8.36 -8.82 10.27
C PHE A 185 9.66 -9.62 10.23
N ARG A 186 10.74 -9.02 10.73
CA ARG A 186 12.07 -9.64 10.77
C ARG A 186 12.71 -9.48 12.15
N GLU A 187 13.56 -10.42 12.49
CA GLU A 187 14.32 -10.44 13.74
C GLU A 187 15.16 -9.17 13.90
N GLY A 188 15.07 -8.55 15.07
CA GLY A 188 15.79 -7.33 15.40
C GLY A 188 15.45 -6.09 14.57
N LYS A 189 14.49 -6.18 13.63
CA LYS A 189 14.11 -5.06 12.78
C LYS A 189 12.84 -4.37 13.27
N PRO A 190 12.71 -3.06 13.04
CA PRO A 190 11.51 -2.30 13.39
C PRO A 190 10.26 -2.80 12.65
N ALA A 191 9.16 -2.94 13.40
CA ALA A 191 7.82 -3.21 12.90
C ALA A 191 6.86 -2.13 13.40
N VAL A 192 6.34 -1.29 12.49
CA VAL A 192 5.43 -0.19 12.78
C VAL A 192 3.99 -0.68 12.67
N LEU A 193 3.23 -0.62 13.76
CA LEU A 193 1.85 -1.08 13.87
C LEU A 193 0.91 0.13 13.92
N ALA A 194 0.17 0.39 12.83
CA ALA A 194 -0.59 1.63 12.65
C ALA A 194 -2.10 1.53 12.98
N GLN A 195 -2.52 0.49 13.70
CA GLN A 195 -3.91 0.30 14.14
C GLN A 195 -4.01 0.06 15.66
N LYS A 196 -4.98 0.70 16.31
CA LYS A 196 -5.22 0.57 17.76
C LYS A 196 -5.59 -0.86 18.21
N ASN A 197 -6.47 -1.51 17.45
CA ASN A 197 -7.10 -2.78 17.83
C ASN A 197 -6.65 -3.92 16.91
N LEU A 198 -5.33 -4.13 16.83
CA LEU A 198 -4.78 -5.27 16.09
C LEU A 198 -5.11 -6.60 16.77
N PRO A 199 -5.29 -7.68 16.01
CA PRO A 199 -5.44 -9.03 16.52
C PRO A 199 -4.25 -9.44 17.41
N LYS A 200 -4.49 -10.31 18.39
CA LYS A 200 -3.43 -10.84 19.28
C LYS A 200 -2.37 -11.60 18.50
N SER A 201 -2.75 -12.27 17.42
CA SER A 201 -1.85 -13.00 16.53
C SER A 201 -0.73 -12.14 15.95
N VAL A 202 -0.98 -10.84 15.69
CA VAL A 202 0.04 -9.90 15.22
C VAL A 202 1.17 -9.75 16.24
N PHE A 203 0.81 -9.58 17.51
CA PHE A 203 1.79 -9.44 18.60
C PHE A 203 2.52 -10.76 18.88
N GLN A 204 1.79 -11.88 18.81
CA GLN A 204 2.39 -13.22 18.96
C GLN A 204 3.41 -13.49 17.86
N GLU A 205 3.09 -13.11 16.62
CA GLU A 205 4.00 -13.27 15.49
C GLU A 205 5.22 -12.35 15.61
N ALA A 206 5.03 -11.11 16.07
CA ALA A 206 6.12 -10.18 16.33
C ALA A 206 7.09 -10.70 17.41
N ILE A 207 6.54 -11.28 18.50
CA ILE A 207 7.35 -11.93 19.55
C ILE A 207 8.11 -13.14 18.98
N ARG A 208 7.42 -14.01 18.22
CA ARG A 208 8.02 -15.18 17.58
C ARG A 208 9.21 -14.82 16.66
N LYS A 209 9.09 -13.68 15.98
CA LYS A 209 10.11 -13.14 15.08
C LYS A 209 11.11 -12.20 15.74
N GLU A 210 10.97 -11.97 17.04
CA GLU A 210 11.83 -11.04 17.78
C GLU A 210 11.92 -9.64 17.15
N ALA A 211 10.81 -9.17 16.56
CA ALA A 211 10.74 -7.87 15.91
C ALA A 211 10.66 -6.72 16.95
N VAL A 212 11.25 -5.58 16.64
CA VAL A 212 11.20 -4.38 17.50
C VAL A 212 9.93 -3.59 17.18
N LEU A 213 8.93 -3.65 18.07
CA LEU A 213 7.62 -3.02 17.83
C LEU A 213 7.64 -1.52 18.07
N TYR A 214 6.95 -0.79 17.19
CA TYR A 214 6.53 0.60 17.32
C TYR A 214 5.02 0.66 17.12
N THR A 215 4.28 0.85 18.22
CA THR A 215 2.83 0.64 18.28
C THR A 215 2.07 1.94 18.44
N LEU A 216 1.03 2.13 17.63
CA LEU A 216 0.13 3.27 17.71
C LEU A 216 -0.52 3.39 19.11
N ASN A 217 -0.54 4.60 19.66
CA ASN A 217 -0.96 4.99 21.01
C ASN A 217 -0.07 4.47 22.16
N THR A 218 1.06 3.87 21.86
CA THR A 218 2.07 3.49 22.84
C THR A 218 3.37 4.25 22.58
N ASP A 219 3.95 4.05 21.41
CA ASP A 219 5.25 4.62 21.02
C ASP A 219 5.10 5.86 20.13
N PHE A 220 3.99 5.96 19.41
CA PHE A 220 3.60 7.09 18.58
C PHE A 220 2.08 7.21 18.52
N GLY A 221 1.59 8.34 18.00
CA GLY A 221 0.16 8.51 17.86
C GLY A 221 -0.24 9.85 17.25
N TYR A 222 -1.55 10.09 17.29
CA TYR A 222 -2.14 11.31 16.79
C TYR A 222 -3.37 11.72 17.61
N GLU A 223 -3.65 13.02 17.60
CA GLU A 223 -4.88 13.60 18.14
C GLU A 223 -5.54 14.44 17.05
N ILE A 224 -6.85 14.26 16.86
CA ILE A 224 -7.64 15.00 15.85
C ILE A 224 -8.47 16.07 16.56
N ASP A 225 -8.35 17.31 16.10
CA ASP A 225 -9.26 18.41 16.44
C ASP A 225 -10.27 18.57 15.29
N GLU A 226 -11.45 17.96 15.46
CA GLU A 226 -12.53 18.02 14.46
C GLU A 226 -13.10 19.42 14.28
N ILE A 227 -12.99 20.31 15.29
CA ILE A 227 -13.49 21.68 15.23
C ILE A 227 -12.56 22.55 14.38
N ALA A 228 -11.25 22.40 14.61
CA ALA A 228 -10.23 23.16 13.87
C ALA A 228 -9.84 22.49 12.53
N ASP A 229 -10.40 21.34 12.19
CA ASP A 229 -10.11 20.53 11.00
C ASP A 229 -8.62 20.23 10.83
N ASN A 230 -7.95 19.89 11.93
CA ASN A 230 -6.53 19.55 11.96
C ASN A 230 -6.23 18.42 12.93
N TRP A 231 -4.99 17.96 12.92
CA TRP A 231 -4.49 16.93 13.82
C TRP A 231 -3.05 17.20 14.25
N SER A 232 -2.61 16.52 15.29
CA SER A 232 -1.23 16.59 15.78
C SER A 232 -0.66 15.17 15.84
N TYR A 233 0.60 15.03 15.46
CA TYR A 233 1.38 13.80 15.56
C TYR A 233 2.31 13.87 16.76
N PHE A 234 2.51 12.74 17.44
CA PHE A 234 3.52 12.60 18.49
C PHE A 234 4.25 11.26 18.37
N PHE A 235 5.52 11.26 18.74
CA PHE A 235 6.38 10.10 18.88
C PHE A 235 7.09 10.17 20.24
N SER A 236 7.07 9.07 21.02
CA SER A 236 7.67 9.00 22.35
C SER A 236 8.22 7.60 22.58
N LYS A 237 9.47 7.39 22.23
CA LYS A 237 10.23 6.16 22.45
C LYS A 237 11.74 6.41 22.31
N ASP A 238 12.56 5.58 22.99
CA ASP A 238 14.02 5.62 22.89
C ASP A 238 14.60 7.01 23.20
N ASP A 239 14.12 7.63 24.30
CA ASP A 239 14.47 8.98 24.79
C ASP A 239 14.14 10.13 23.79
N LYS A 240 13.42 9.84 22.70
CA LYS A 240 12.92 10.84 21.74
C LYS A 240 11.49 11.21 22.05
N ASN A 241 11.22 12.52 22.14
CA ASN A 241 9.88 13.08 22.24
C ASN A 241 9.71 14.12 21.12
N LEU A 242 8.98 13.76 20.07
CA LEU A 242 8.83 14.56 18.87
C LEU A 242 7.35 14.84 18.62
N THR A 243 7.02 16.04 18.18
CA THR A 243 5.63 16.44 17.88
C THR A 243 5.60 17.35 16.67
N ILE A 244 4.57 17.18 15.83
CA ILE A 244 4.16 18.17 14.82
C ILE A 244 2.69 18.48 15.10
N SER A 245 2.38 19.76 15.28
CA SER A 245 1.02 20.19 15.67
C SER A 245 0.29 20.88 14.53
N LYS A 246 -1.06 20.81 14.58
CA LYS A 246 -1.96 21.54 13.67
C LYS A 246 -1.72 21.23 12.20
N ILE A 247 -1.53 19.96 11.86
CA ILE A 247 -1.49 19.47 10.48
C ILE A 247 -2.93 19.47 9.95
N ASN A 248 -3.19 20.12 8.82
CA ASN A 248 -4.54 20.11 8.24
C ASN A 248 -4.92 18.68 7.81
N LEU A 249 -6.19 18.32 8.04
CA LEU A 249 -6.70 17.05 7.57
C LEU A 249 -6.78 17.03 6.04
N THR A 250 -6.26 15.98 5.43
CA THR A 250 -6.25 15.75 3.98
C THR A 250 -7.34 14.75 3.56
N ASN A 251 -7.28 14.28 2.34
CA ASN A 251 -8.11 13.17 1.83
C ASN A 251 -7.55 11.79 2.18
N LEU A 252 -6.31 11.70 2.62
CA LEU A 252 -5.68 10.45 3.05
C LEU A 252 -5.78 10.29 4.58
N SER A 253 -5.63 9.07 5.07
CA SER A 253 -5.82 8.77 6.49
C SER A 253 -4.67 9.28 7.36
N VAL A 254 -5.02 9.72 8.57
CA VAL A 254 -4.06 10.18 9.59
C VAL A 254 -3.20 9.02 10.09
N GLU A 255 -3.76 7.80 10.14
CA GLU A 255 -3.03 6.58 10.49
C GLU A 255 -1.89 6.31 9.50
N SER A 256 -2.16 6.45 8.21
CA SER A 256 -1.13 6.28 7.16
C SER A 256 -0.03 7.34 7.27
N ALA A 257 -0.40 8.60 7.52
CA ALA A 257 0.55 9.69 7.75
C ALA A 257 1.40 9.44 9.01
N SER A 258 0.77 9.00 10.10
CA SER A 258 1.46 8.71 11.36
C SER A 258 2.45 7.54 11.23
N ALA A 259 2.07 6.47 10.52
CA ALA A 259 2.97 5.36 10.21
C ALA A 259 4.17 5.79 9.36
N ALA A 260 3.92 6.63 8.35
CA ALA A 260 4.97 7.19 7.50
C ALA A 260 5.94 8.08 8.29
N LEU A 261 5.44 8.99 9.12
CA LEU A 261 6.27 9.84 10.00
C LEU A 261 7.09 9.00 10.99
N THR A 262 6.49 7.97 11.59
CA THR A 262 7.21 7.05 12.48
C THR A 262 8.35 6.34 11.72
N THR A 263 8.06 5.81 10.54
CA THR A 263 9.08 5.15 9.71
C THR A 263 10.18 6.11 9.28
N PHE A 264 9.84 7.34 8.94
CA PHE A 264 10.79 8.40 8.60
C PHE A 264 11.77 8.70 9.77
N ILE A 265 11.26 8.76 11.02
CA ILE A 265 12.08 8.90 12.23
C ILE A 265 13.01 7.70 12.40
N LEU A 266 12.52 6.48 12.15
CA LEU A 266 13.29 5.24 12.29
C LEU A 266 14.39 5.10 11.23
N LEU A 267 14.25 5.75 10.08
CA LEU A 267 15.29 5.85 9.07
C LEU A 267 16.40 6.84 9.46
N GLY A 268 16.23 7.58 10.55
CA GLY A 268 17.22 8.54 11.04
C GLY A 268 17.18 9.90 10.33
N GLU A 269 16.12 10.17 9.61
CA GLU A 269 15.96 11.43 8.87
C GLU A 269 15.63 12.61 9.80
N GLU A 270 15.98 13.82 9.38
CA GLU A 270 15.75 15.04 10.16
C GLU A 270 14.26 15.35 10.30
N PHE A 271 13.76 15.23 11.52
CA PHE A 271 12.38 15.52 11.87
C PHE A 271 12.20 16.98 12.30
N ASN A 272 11.35 17.72 11.61
CA ASN A 272 11.05 19.13 11.91
C ASN A 272 9.62 19.51 11.48
N GLU A 273 9.19 20.74 11.85
CA GLU A 273 7.85 21.27 11.55
C GLU A 273 7.54 21.43 10.04
N ASP A 274 8.54 21.51 9.18
CA ASP A 274 8.32 21.66 7.73
C ASP A 274 7.72 20.39 7.09
N LEU A 275 7.88 19.23 7.72
CA LEU A 275 7.24 17.98 7.29
C LEU A 275 5.72 18.09 7.24
N LYS A 276 5.12 18.98 8.04
CA LYS A 276 3.71 19.32 7.97
C LYS A 276 3.26 19.69 6.55
N LYS A 277 4.03 20.55 5.87
CA LYS A 277 3.71 20.99 4.50
C LYS A 277 3.75 19.86 3.50
N VAL A 278 4.63 18.87 3.71
CA VAL A 278 4.72 17.68 2.87
C VAL A 278 3.48 16.82 3.06
N ILE A 279 3.10 16.53 4.31
CA ILE A 279 1.89 15.76 4.64
C ILE A 279 0.64 16.43 4.04
N GLU A 280 0.47 17.73 4.20
CA GLU A 280 -0.70 18.48 3.73
C GLU A 280 -0.82 18.50 2.19
N LYS A 281 0.28 18.42 1.46
CA LYS A 281 0.31 18.39 -0.01
C LYS A 281 0.20 17.00 -0.60
N THR A 282 0.49 15.98 0.19
CA THR A 282 0.46 14.60 -0.30
C THR A 282 -0.96 14.19 -0.67
N ASN A 283 -1.12 13.63 -1.85
CA ASN A 283 -2.38 13.11 -2.35
C ASN A 283 -2.13 11.84 -3.16
N LEU A 284 -3.18 11.04 -3.34
CA LEU A 284 -3.12 9.79 -4.10
C LEU A 284 -4.38 9.65 -4.95
N LYS A 285 -4.20 9.39 -6.24
CA LYS A 285 -5.30 9.18 -7.18
C LYS A 285 -6.25 8.09 -6.69
N GLY A 286 -7.56 8.32 -6.85
CA GLY A 286 -8.59 7.36 -6.44
C GLY A 286 -8.72 7.17 -4.92
N ARG A 287 -8.20 8.06 -4.10
CA ARG A 287 -8.39 8.06 -2.64
C ARG A 287 -9.08 9.35 -2.21
N CYS A 288 -10.39 9.32 -2.10
CA CYS A 288 -11.22 10.51 -1.85
C CYS A 288 -10.82 11.69 -2.76
N GLU A 289 -10.47 11.40 -4.00
CA GLU A 289 -9.96 12.38 -4.96
C GLU A 289 -11.09 13.24 -5.50
N LEU A 290 -11.03 14.55 -5.24
CA LEU A 290 -12.05 15.49 -5.67
C LEU A 290 -11.64 16.18 -6.98
N ILE A 291 -12.28 15.80 -8.09
CA ILE A 291 -12.02 16.35 -9.42
C ILE A 291 -13.03 17.48 -9.70
N LYS A 292 -12.50 18.67 -10.07
CA LYS A 292 -13.28 19.86 -10.44
C LYS A 292 -14.34 20.25 -9.39
N ASN A 293 -14.10 19.96 -8.12
CA ASN A 293 -15.03 20.19 -7.01
C ASN A 293 -16.43 19.56 -7.22
N LYS A 294 -16.53 18.52 -8.05
CA LYS A 294 -17.80 17.91 -8.44
C LYS A 294 -17.79 16.38 -8.39
N PHE A 295 -16.71 15.75 -8.79
CA PHE A 295 -16.61 14.29 -8.85
C PHE A 295 -15.66 13.81 -7.76
N LEU A 296 -16.17 12.96 -6.88
CA LEU A 296 -15.36 12.30 -5.86
C LEU A 296 -15.06 10.88 -6.34
N LEU A 297 -13.79 10.59 -6.59
CA LEU A 297 -13.30 9.26 -6.95
C LEU A 297 -12.70 8.56 -5.74
N ASP A 298 -13.14 7.33 -5.52
CA ASP A 298 -12.62 6.51 -4.44
C ASP A 298 -12.65 5.02 -4.81
N VAL A 299 -11.60 4.29 -4.45
CA VAL A 299 -11.43 2.86 -4.73
C VAL A 299 -11.75 1.97 -3.53
N SER A 300 -12.57 2.43 -2.60
CA SER A 300 -13.06 1.62 -1.47
C SER A 300 -13.74 0.36 -1.97
N HIS A 301 -13.27 -0.79 -1.49
CA HIS A 301 -13.72 -2.11 -1.94
C HIS A 301 -14.02 -3.08 -0.78
N ASN A 302 -14.12 -2.56 0.45
CA ASN A 302 -14.57 -3.29 1.63
C ASN A 302 -15.30 -2.36 2.61
N PRO A 303 -16.08 -2.89 3.56
CA PRO A 303 -16.89 -2.07 4.48
C PRO A 303 -16.09 -1.04 5.28
N ALA A 304 -14.89 -1.39 5.76
CA ALA A 304 -14.03 -0.50 6.54
C ALA A 304 -13.55 0.71 5.71
N ALA A 305 -13.16 0.48 4.44
CA ALA A 305 -12.77 1.55 3.53
C ALA A 305 -13.95 2.51 3.23
N VAL A 306 -15.17 1.97 3.03
CA VAL A 306 -16.35 2.79 2.82
C VAL A 306 -16.76 3.60 4.06
N GLN A 307 -16.47 3.12 5.27
CA GLN A 307 -16.63 3.96 6.47
C GLN A 307 -15.72 5.20 6.44
N ASN A 308 -14.47 5.05 6.00
CA ASN A 308 -13.55 6.19 5.84
C ASN A 308 -14.05 7.16 4.78
N LEU A 309 -14.51 6.68 3.63
CA LEU A 309 -15.15 7.48 2.59
C LEU A 309 -16.36 8.25 3.15
N LYS A 310 -17.21 7.61 3.95
CA LYS A 310 -18.36 8.26 4.62
C LYS A 310 -17.91 9.40 5.54
N HIS A 311 -16.84 9.20 6.33
CA HIS A 311 -16.31 10.25 7.20
C HIS A 311 -15.80 11.43 6.37
N PHE A 312 -15.05 11.16 5.30
CA PHE A 312 -14.61 12.18 4.36
C PHE A 312 -15.79 12.97 3.76
N ILE A 313 -16.82 12.28 3.26
CA ILE A 313 -18.02 12.92 2.69
C ILE A 313 -18.69 13.83 3.72
N ARG A 314 -18.89 13.36 4.94
CA ARG A 314 -19.54 14.13 5.99
C ARG A 314 -18.77 15.39 6.41
N ARG A 315 -17.44 15.30 6.43
CA ARG A 315 -16.57 16.42 6.74
C ARG A 315 -16.58 17.48 5.65
N ASN A 316 -16.50 17.08 4.39
CA ASN A 316 -16.25 17.99 3.27
C ASN A 316 -17.52 18.48 2.55
N PHE A 317 -18.63 17.76 2.69
CA PHE A 317 -19.88 18.12 1.98
C PHE A 317 -21.01 18.38 2.97
N LYS A 318 -21.62 19.57 2.86
CA LYS A 318 -22.79 19.90 3.67
C LYS A 318 -23.97 18.98 3.35
N THR A 319 -24.78 18.64 4.36
CA THR A 319 -25.91 17.69 4.30
C THR A 319 -26.99 18.01 3.26
N ARG A 320 -26.97 19.17 2.64
CA ARG A 320 -27.93 19.61 1.59
C ARG A 320 -27.52 19.22 0.16
N ASN A 321 -26.32 18.72 -0.06
CA ASN A 321 -25.86 18.32 -1.38
C ASN A 321 -26.50 16.98 -1.77
N ARG A 322 -27.08 16.90 -2.95
CA ARG A 322 -27.55 15.63 -3.53
C ARG A 322 -26.33 14.85 -4.01
N ILE A 323 -26.01 13.77 -3.31
CA ILE A 323 -24.93 12.86 -3.72
C ILE A 323 -25.54 11.79 -4.63
N VAL A 324 -24.95 11.65 -5.80
CA VAL A 324 -25.25 10.58 -6.76
C VAL A 324 -24.04 9.65 -6.78
N ALA A 325 -24.26 8.36 -6.55
CA ALA A 325 -23.21 7.36 -6.61
C ALA A 325 -23.27 6.57 -7.92
N VAL A 326 -22.10 6.39 -8.55
CA VAL A 326 -21.86 5.35 -9.55
C VAL A 326 -21.07 4.27 -8.83
N PHE A 327 -21.60 3.06 -8.74
CA PHE A 327 -21.06 1.99 -7.93
C PHE A 327 -20.88 0.71 -8.76
N GLY A 328 -19.70 0.11 -8.66
CA GLY A 328 -19.38 -1.21 -9.18
C GLY A 328 -18.49 -1.95 -8.20
N ALA A 329 -18.60 -3.27 -8.12
CA ALA A 329 -17.79 -4.11 -7.26
C ALA A 329 -17.49 -5.45 -7.93
N MET A 330 -16.46 -6.12 -7.44
CA MET A 330 -16.16 -7.50 -7.78
C MET A 330 -17.06 -8.47 -7.00
N SER A 331 -17.31 -9.66 -7.55
CA SER A 331 -18.20 -10.67 -6.99
C SER A 331 -17.76 -11.22 -5.63
N ASP A 332 -16.46 -11.14 -5.32
CA ASP A 332 -15.87 -11.57 -4.05
C ASP A 332 -16.01 -10.54 -2.90
N LYS A 333 -16.64 -9.38 -3.16
CA LYS A 333 -16.73 -8.31 -2.15
C LYS A 333 -18.06 -8.30 -1.39
N ASP A 334 -17.99 -7.89 -0.12
CA ASP A 334 -19.16 -7.67 0.73
C ASP A 334 -19.89 -6.38 0.32
N VAL A 335 -20.68 -6.47 -0.75
CA VAL A 335 -21.43 -5.33 -1.32
C VAL A 335 -22.43 -4.75 -0.33
N LEU A 336 -23.15 -5.59 0.41
CA LEU A 336 -24.12 -5.12 1.41
C LEU A 336 -23.43 -4.32 2.53
N GLY A 337 -22.33 -4.85 3.05
CA GLY A 337 -21.51 -4.15 4.04
C GLY A 337 -20.91 -2.85 3.51
N MET A 338 -20.59 -2.76 2.23
CA MET A 338 -20.07 -1.54 1.59
C MET A 338 -21.18 -0.48 1.40
N VAL A 339 -22.37 -0.86 0.98
CA VAL A 339 -23.47 0.08 0.72
C VAL A 339 -24.08 0.63 2.02
N GLU A 340 -24.20 -0.20 3.06
CA GLU A 340 -24.86 0.16 4.31
C GLU A 340 -24.34 1.46 4.97
N PRO A 341 -23.01 1.71 5.04
CA PRO A 341 -22.50 2.93 5.65
C PRO A 341 -22.95 4.23 4.97
N ILE A 342 -23.13 4.22 3.64
CA ILE A 342 -23.38 5.42 2.83
C ILE A 342 -24.79 5.51 2.26
N LYS A 343 -25.62 4.47 2.41
CA LYS A 343 -26.98 4.44 1.81
C LYS A 343 -27.86 5.63 2.19
N LYS A 344 -27.71 6.17 3.40
CA LYS A 344 -28.53 7.29 3.89
C LYS A 344 -28.06 8.67 3.37
N ILE A 345 -26.83 8.74 2.85
CA ILE A 345 -26.27 10.00 2.33
C ILE A 345 -26.30 10.06 0.80
N VAL A 346 -26.45 8.93 0.14
CA VAL A 346 -26.59 8.84 -1.33
C VAL A 346 -28.06 8.96 -1.71
N SER A 347 -28.36 9.93 -2.55
CA SER A 347 -29.72 10.21 -2.99
C SER A 347 -30.17 9.41 -4.23
N ARG A 348 -29.19 8.94 -5.03
CA ARG A 348 -29.42 8.13 -6.23
C ARG A 348 -28.22 7.25 -6.51
N TRP A 349 -28.49 6.02 -6.92
CA TRP A 349 -27.50 5.03 -7.28
C TRP A 349 -27.56 4.69 -8.76
N TYR A 350 -26.42 4.63 -9.41
CA TYR A 350 -26.21 3.99 -10.70
C TYR A 350 -25.28 2.83 -10.46
N VAL A 351 -25.72 1.62 -10.73
CA VAL A 351 -24.94 0.40 -10.56
C VAL A 351 -24.37 0.03 -11.93
N THR A 352 -23.09 -0.32 -11.96
CA THR A 352 -22.40 -0.77 -13.16
C THR A 352 -21.64 -2.06 -12.85
N SER A 353 -21.49 -2.89 -13.88
CA SER A 353 -20.64 -4.08 -13.81
C SER A 353 -19.49 -3.88 -14.79
N PRO A 354 -18.21 -3.96 -14.33
CA PRO A 354 -17.09 -3.98 -15.26
C PRO A 354 -17.16 -5.18 -16.19
N GLU A 355 -16.71 -5.01 -17.45
CA GLU A 355 -16.68 -6.11 -18.43
C GLU A 355 -15.47 -7.04 -18.21
N ILE A 356 -15.39 -7.66 -17.03
CA ILE A 356 -14.35 -8.60 -16.64
C ILE A 356 -14.96 -9.82 -15.94
N GLY A 357 -14.30 -10.96 -16.04
CA GLY A 357 -14.86 -12.26 -15.56
C GLY A 357 -15.17 -12.32 -14.06
N ARG A 358 -14.60 -11.44 -13.23
CA ARG A 358 -14.85 -11.34 -11.78
C ARG A 358 -15.83 -10.22 -11.40
N ALA A 359 -16.45 -9.56 -12.36
CA ALA A 359 -17.45 -8.53 -12.09
C ALA A 359 -18.74 -9.12 -11.51
N MET A 360 -19.44 -8.33 -10.68
CA MET A 360 -20.73 -8.67 -10.13
C MET A 360 -21.85 -8.29 -11.09
#